data_53ed2aa259e3f4b9d1ce5dec29b23b91
#
_entry.id   53ed2aa259e3f4b9d1ce5dec29b23b91
#
_cell.length_a   1.000
_cell.length_b   1.000
_cell.length_c   1.000
_cell.angle_alpha   90.00
_cell.angle_beta   90.00
_cell.angle_gamma   90.00
#
_symmetry.space_group_name_H-M   'P 1'
#
loop_
_entity.id
_entity.type
_entity.pdbx_description
1 polymer ?
#
loop_
_entity_poly.entity_id
_entity_poly.type
_entity_poly.pdbx_seq_one_letter_code
_entity_poly.pdbx_strand_id
1 'polypeptide(L)'
;MITDTTLWSSMPVPALLVDANDNIIDSNPAAEAFLNLSAKSLRGKPLWDNVMINSPLEEPFARARDNRAPLFVNDVDVGSGERSPMQCNIQFAPHQGFNGVMIMMISPREIASRMTISHNSGKAAQSAIGMAEMLAHEIKNPLAGITGAAQLLSMGLPPKDQELTGLIVD
;
A
#
# COMPACT_ATOMS: atom_id res chain seq x y z
N MET A 1 -4.37 -10.20 32.78
CA MET A 1 -3.05 -9.81 32.19
C MET A 1 -3.14 -10.14 30.71
N ILE A 2 -3.11 -9.14 29.84
CA ILE A 2 -3.08 -9.37 28.37
C ILE A 2 -1.66 -9.84 28.06
N THR A 3 -1.51 -11.09 27.62
CA THR A 3 -0.22 -11.63 27.21
C THR A 3 0.07 -11.20 25.77
N ASP A 4 1.36 -11.11 25.38
CA ASP A 4 1.76 -10.74 24.01
C ASP A 4 1.08 -11.64 22.96
N THR A 5 0.89 -12.92 23.27
CA THR A 5 0.17 -13.87 22.42
C THR A 5 -1.29 -13.50 22.20
N THR A 6 -1.97 -12.97 23.23
CA THR A 6 -3.37 -12.54 23.12
C THR A 6 -3.50 -11.32 22.21
N LEU A 7 -2.60 -10.35 22.36
CA LEU A 7 -2.58 -9.15 21.52
C LEU A 7 -2.34 -9.54 20.05
N TRP A 8 -1.34 -10.37 19.79
CA TRP A 8 -0.99 -10.87 18.46
C TRP A 8 -2.17 -11.55 17.76
N SER A 9 -2.85 -12.46 18.50
CA SER A 9 -4.00 -13.20 17.97
C SER A 9 -5.26 -12.34 17.78
N SER A 10 -5.37 -11.21 18.47
CA SER A 10 -6.52 -10.30 18.40
C SER A 10 -6.33 -9.15 17.40
N MET A 11 -5.15 -9.02 16.81
CA MET A 11 -4.89 -7.97 15.81
C MET A 11 -5.74 -8.20 14.57
N PRO A 12 -6.56 -7.20 14.14
CA PRO A 12 -7.43 -7.35 12.96
C PRO A 12 -6.68 -7.13 11.65
N VAL A 13 -5.42 -6.71 11.71
CA VAL A 13 -4.57 -6.46 10.54
C VAL A 13 -3.73 -7.70 10.28
N PRO A 14 -3.71 -8.26 9.05
CA PRO A 14 -2.80 -9.32 8.65
C PRO A 14 -1.36 -8.98 8.97
N ALA A 15 -0.70 -9.81 9.78
CA ALA A 15 0.66 -9.59 10.22
C ALA A 15 1.47 -10.89 10.24
N LEU A 16 2.73 -10.79 9.81
CA LEU A 16 3.72 -11.87 9.76
C LEU A 16 4.97 -11.43 10.52
N LEU A 17 5.62 -12.37 11.20
CA LEU A 17 6.97 -12.23 11.72
C LEU A 17 7.95 -12.93 10.79
N VAL A 18 9.03 -12.24 10.44
CA VAL A 18 10.04 -12.70 9.47
C VAL A 18 11.42 -12.64 10.12
N ASP A 19 12.19 -13.71 10.03
CA ASP A 19 13.54 -13.80 10.59
C ASP A 19 14.60 -13.10 9.71
N ALA A 20 15.87 -13.17 10.16
CA ALA A 20 16.99 -12.58 9.46
C ALA A 20 17.31 -13.24 8.10
N ASN A 21 16.79 -14.43 7.84
CA ASN A 21 16.97 -15.20 6.61
C ASN A 21 15.72 -15.14 5.69
N ASP A 22 14.82 -14.19 5.94
CA ASP A 22 13.54 -14.02 5.22
C ASP A 22 12.57 -15.20 5.38
N ASN A 23 12.70 -16.01 6.43
CA ASN A 23 11.72 -17.05 6.72
C ASN A 23 10.62 -16.54 7.64
N ILE A 24 9.40 -17.00 7.41
CA ILE A 24 8.24 -16.68 8.23
C ILE A 24 8.36 -17.42 9.57
N ILE A 25 8.46 -16.70 10.67
CA ILE A 25 8.50 -17.24 12.02
C ILE A 25 7.08 -17.56 12.51
N ASP A 26 6.16 -16.62 12.30
CA ASP A 26 4.78 -16.71 12.75
C ASP A 26 3.84 -15.84 11.92
N SER A 27 2.55 -16.15 11.98
CA SER A 27 1.47 -15.37 11.37
C SER A 27 0.28 -15.26 12.34
N ASN A 28 -0.37 -14.10 12.35
CA ASN A 28 -1.57 -13.95 13.14
C ASN A 28 -2.82 -14.50 12.40
N PRO A 29 -3.96 -14.72 13.08
CA PRO A 29 -5.17 -15.25 12.46
C PRO A 29 -5.69 -14.39 11.27
N ALA A 30 -5.48 -13.08 11.33
CA ALA A 30 -5.85 -12.20 10.22
C ALA A 30 -5.00 -12.46 8.97
N ALA A 31 -3.69 -12.76 9.13
CA ALA A 31 -2.82 -13.13 8.02
C ALA A 31 -3.17 -14.51 7.46
N GLU A 32 -3.51 -15.48 8.31
CA GLU A 32 -3.98 -16.79 7.85
C GLU A 32 -5.25 -16.66 6.99
N ALA A 33 -6.23 -15.88 7.45
CA ALA A 33 -7.45 -15.60 6.70
C ALA A 33 -7.18 -14.82 5.41
N PHE A 34 -6.26 -13.85 5.45
CA PHE A 34 -5.91 -13.05 4.27
C PHE A 34 -5.18 -13.87 3.20
N LEU A 35 -4.19 -14.67 3.58
CA LEU A 35 -3.40 -15.48 2.65
C LEU A 35 -4.08 -16.80 2.27
N ASN A 36 -5.13 -17.19 2.96
CA ASN A 36 -5.77 -18.51 2.89
C ASN A 36 -4.77 -19.65 3.16
N LEU A 37 -3.84 -19.43 4.08
CA LEU A 37 -2.79 -20.36 4.49
C LEU A 37 -2.71 -20.42 6.02
N SER A 38 -2.50 -21.62 6.59
CA SER A 38 -2.36 -21.74 8.05
C SER A 38 -0.99 -21.30 8.55
N ALA A 39 -0.90 -20.80 9.78
CA ALA A 39 0.38 -20.48 10.43
C ALA A 39 1.35 -21.68 10.42
N LYS A 40 0.81 -22.89 10.60
CA LYS A 40 1.60 -24.13 10.53
C LYS A 40 2.21 -24.36 9.15
N SER A 41 1.49 -24.02 8.07
CA SER A 41 1.99 -24.19 6.71
C SER A 41 2.99 -23.12 6.30
N LEU A 42 2.91 -21.93 6.90
CA LEU A 42 3.80 -20.78 6.61
C LEU A 42 5.09 -20.84 7.41
N ARG A 43 5.04 -21.34 8.65
CA ARG A 43 6.18 -21.31 9.57
C ARG A 43 7.42 -22.04 9.02
N GLY A 44 8.57 -21.34 9.03
CA GLY A 44 9.85 -21.84 8.53
C GLY A 44 10.01 -21.78 7.02
N LYS A 45 9.02 -21.25 6.30
CA LYS A 45 9.10 -21.10 4.84
C LYS A 45 9.58 -19.71 4.43
N PRO A 46 10.27 -19.58 3.27
CA PRO A 46 10.67 -18.28 2.75
C PRO A 46 9.47 -17.36 2.51
N LEU A 47 9.59 -16.10 2.92
CA LEU A 47 8.55 -15.09 2.76
C LEU A 47 8.18 -14.90 1.28
N TRP A 48 9.19 -14.70 0.45
CA TRP A 48 9.04 -14.32 -0.97
C TRP A 48 8.46 -15.43 -1.85
N ASP A 49 8.55 -16.70 -1.41
CA ASP A 49 7.96 -17.84 -2.10
C ASP A 49 6.48 -18.05 -1.75
N ASN A 50 6.04 -17.55 -0.59
CA ASN A 50 4.71 -17.83 -0.05
C ASN A 50 3.78 -16.61 -0.02
N VAL A 51 4.35 -15.40 -0.05
CA VAL A 51 3.62 -14.13 -0.17
C VAL A 51 4.00 -13.50 -1.50
N MET A 52 3.10 -13.60 -2.46
CA MET A 52 3.31 -13.06 -3.81
C MET A 52 3.07 -11.55 -3.80
N ILE A 53 4.07 -10.77 -4.18
CA ILE A 53 4.01 -9.32 -4.26
C ILE A 53 4.48 -8.92 -5.66
N ASN A 54 3.70 -8.08 -6.36
CA ASN A 54 4.00 -7.65 -7.74
C ASN A 54 5.10 -6.56 -7.83
N SER A 55 5.95 -6.46 -6.82
CA SER A 55 7.04 -5.48 -6.75
C SER A 55 8.30 -6.14 -6.15
N PRO A 56 9.49 -5.86 -6.67
CA PRO A 56 10.75 -6.39 -6.13
C PRO A 56 11.08 -5.68 -4.81
N LEU A 57 10.76 -6.32 -3.68
CA LEU A 57 10.94 -5.75 -2.34
C LEU A 57 12.09 -6.36 -1.55
N GLU A 58 12.75 -7.40 -2.03
CA GLU A 58 13.79 -8.15 -1.32
C GLU A 58 14.96 -7.23 -0.91
N GLU A 59 15.46 -6.43 -1.83
CA GLU A 59 16.58 -5.50 -1.56
C GLU A 59 16.16 -4.32 -0.66
N PRO A 60 15.04 -3.60 -0.91
CA PRO A 60 14.54 -2.58 0.02
C PRO A 60 14.26 -3.12 1.41
N PHE A 61 13.72 -4.33 1.52
CA PHE A 61 13.44 -5.00 2.80
C PHE A 61 14.73 -5.33 3.56
N ALA A 62 15.74 -5.90 2.90
CA ALA A 62 17.04 -6.17 3.50
C ALA A 62 17.69 -4.88 4.03
N ARG A 63 17.68 -3.80 3.25
CA ARG A 63 18.18 -2.49 3.69
C ARG A 63 17.41 -1.92 4.88
N ALA A 64 16.08 -2.07 4.91
CA ALA A 64 15.26 -1.63 6.03
C ALA A 64 15.60 -2.40 7.32
N ARG A 65 15.84 -3.72 7.22
CA ARG A 65 16.31 -4.56 8.32
C ARG A 65 17.67 -4.13 8.85
N ASP A 66 18.65 -3.97 7.97
CA ASP A 66 20.03 -3.60 8.33
C ASP A 66 20.08 -2.23 9.01
N ASN A 67 19.31 -1.28 8.51
CA ASN A 67 19.21 0.07 9.06
C ASN A 67 18.25 0.18 10.25
N ARG A 68 17.59 -0.90 10.65
CA ARG A 68 16.53 -0.90 11.68
C ARG A 68 15.47 0.18 11.46
N ALA A 69 15.10 0.41 10.22
CA ALA A 69 14.17 1.42 9.80
C ALA A 69 12.86 0.77 9.30
N PRO A 70 11.71 1.43 9.48
CA PRO A 70 10.48 0.98 8.85
C PRO A 70 10.54 1.19 7.32
N LEU A 71 9.85 0.30 6.59
CA LEU A 71 9.63 0.42 5.15
C LEU A 71 8.13 0.43 4.88
N PHE A 72 7.67 1.41 4.10
CA PHE A 72 6.29 1.54 3.68
C PHE A 72 6.21 1.37 2.16
N VAL A 73 5.31 0.50 1.72
CA VAL A 73 5.07 0.23 0.31
C VAL A 73 3.58 0.35 0.05
N ASN A 74 3.20 1.22 -0.86
CA ASN A 74 1.81 1.49 -1.18
C ASN A 74 1.45 0.92 -2.55
N ASP A 75 0.16 0.61 -2.72
CA ASP A 75 -0.44 0.24 -4.00
C ASP A 75 0.22 -0.96 -4.69
N VAL A 76 0.54 -2.00 -3.91
CA VAL A 76 1.08 -3.27 -4.42
C VAL A 76 0.03 -4.36 -4.36
N ASP A 77 0.06 -5.28 -5.32
CA ASP A 77 -0.79 -6.45 -5.31
C ASP A 77 -0.14 -7.54 -4.46
N VAL A 78 -0.89 -8.01 -3.45
CA VAL A 78 -0.45 -9.04 -2.52
C VAL A 78 -1.38 -10.23 -2.57
N GLY A 79 -0.83 -11.42 -2.73
CA GLY A 79 -1.56 -12.69 -2.77
C GLY A 79 -0.75 -13.84 -2.21
N SER A 80 -1.21 -15.05 -2.48
CA SER A 80 -0.53 -16.30 -2.19
C SER A 80 -0.83 -17.32 -3.27
N GLY A 81 -0.24 -18.51 -3.19
CA GLY A 81 -0.60 -19.63 -4.08
C GLY A 81 -2.08 -20.05 -3.99
N GLU A 82 -2.75 -19.74 -2.87
CA GLU A 82 -4.14 -20.11 -2.58
C GLU A 82 -5.11 -18.93 -2.69
N ARG A 83 -4.60 -17.72 -2.94
CA ARG A 83 -5.40 -16.50 -3.04
C ARG A 83 -4.90 -15.59 -4.16
N SER A 84 -5.84 -15.17 -5.02
CA SER A 84 -5.57 -14.16 -6.05
C SER A 84 -5.05 -12.85 -5.45
N PRO A 85 -4.11 -12.17 -6.12
CA PRO A 85 -3.57 -10.91 -5.69
C PRO A 85 -4.66 -9.85 -5.47
N MET A 86 -4.49 -9.04 -4.42
CA MET A 86 -5.35 -7.94 -4.04
C MET A 86 -4.51 -6.72 -3.75
N GLN A 87 -4.97 -5.53 -4.15
CA GLN A 87 -4.28 -4.27 -3.90
C GLN A 87 -4.21 -3.95 -2.41
N CYS A 88 -3.00 -3.75 -1.92
CA CYS A 88 -2.68 -3.56 -0.51
C CYS A 88 -1.63 -2.47 -0.31
N ASN A 89 -1.55 -1.96 0.90
CA ASN A 89 -0.37 -1.29 1.43
C ASN A 89 0.36 -2.25 2.36
N ILE A 90 1.68 -2.27 2.30
CA ILE A 90 2.53 -3.08 3.17
C ILE A 90 3.38 -2.16 4.03
N GLN A 91 3.49 -2.52 5.29
CA GLN A 91 4.41 -1.90 6.22
C GLN A 91 5.32 -2.95 6.82
N PHE A 92 6.62 -2.73 6.76
CA PHE A 92 7.61 -3.49 7.49
C PHE A 92 8.16 -2.66 8.64
N ALA A 93 8.32 -3.28 9.80
CA ALA A 93 8.90 -2.63 10.97
C ALA A 93 9.88 -3.58 11.69
N PRO A 94 11.01 -3.08 12.20
CA PRO A 94 11.93 -3.92 12.98
C PRO A 94 11.29 -4.29 14.32
N HIS A 95 11.42 -5.57 14.70
CA HIS A 95 10.97 -6.04 16.00
C HIS A 95 11.90 -5.53 17.12
N GLN A 96 11.34 -4.90 18.14
CA GLN A 96 12.16 -4.25 19.20
C GLN A 96 12.90 -5.25 20.10
N GLY A 97 12.38 -6.47 20.27
CA GLY A 97 12.94 -7.48 21.18
C GLY A 97 13.91 -8.47 20.53
N PHE A 98 13.90 -8.63 19.21
CA PHE A 98 14.72 -9.61 18.50
C PHE A 98 15.45 -8.97 17.33
N ASN A 99 16.80 -9.08 17.36
CA ASN A 99 17.62 -8.53 16.30
C ASN A 99 17.42 -9.26 14.98
N GLY A 100 17.30 -8.52 13.88
CA GLY A 100 17.09 -9.07 12.54
C GLY A 100 15.67 -9.54 12.24
N VAL A 101 14.77 -9.56 13.24
CA VAL A 101 13.36 -9.91 13.03
C VAL A 101 12.59 -8.68 12.56
N MET A 102 11.77 -8.86 11.53
CA MET A 102 10.87 -7.85 10.98
C MET A 102 9.42 -8.26 11.17
N ILE A 103 8.56 -7.29 11.40
CA ILE A 103 7.10 -7.44 11.37
C ILE A 103 6.64 -6.94 10.00
N MET A 104 5.91 -7.75 9.25
CA MET A 104 5.21 -7.34 8.04
C MET A 104 3.74 -7.21 8.34
N MET A 105 3.16 -6.04 8.08
CA MET A 105 1.72 -5.79 8.15
C MET A 105 1.17 -5.54 6.76
N ILE A 106 0.03 -6.15 6.44
CA ILE A 106 -0.64 -6.02 5.14
C ILE A 106 -1.98 -5.34 5.38
N SER A 107 -2.22 -4.23 4.68
CA SER A 107 -3.47 -3.47 4.76
C SER A 107 -4.19 -3.51 3.42
N PRO A 108 -5.18 -4.42 3.24
CA PRO A 108 -5.98 -4.47 2.02
C PRO A 108 -6.75 -3.15 1.83
N ARG A 109 -6.77 -2.64 0.61
CA ARG A 109 -7.36 -1.33 0.30
C ARG A 109 -8.87 -1.27 0.57
N GLU A 110 -9.60 -2.38 0.39
CA GLU A 110 -11.02 -2.46 0.74
C GLU A 110 -11.30 -2.28 2.23
N ILE A 111 -10.40 -2.76 3.11
CA ILE A 111 -10.54 -2.61 4.56
C ILE A 111 -10.24 -1.17 4.98
N ALA A 112 -9.23 -0.54 4.38
CA ALA A 112 -8.92 0.87 4.64
C ALA A 112 -10.10 1.78 4.26
N SER A 113 -10.77 1.54 3.15
CA SER A 113 -11.98 2.24 2.73
C SER A 113 -13.14 2.04 3.72
N ARG A 114 -13.35 0.83 4.22
CA ARG A 114 -14.43 0.52 5.20
C ARG A 114 -14.16 1.13 6.57
N MET A 115 -12.91 1.15 7.05
CA MET A 115 -12.53 1.79 8.31
C MET A 115 -12.71 3.31 8.24
N THR A 116 -12.39 3.93 7.11
CA THR A 116 -12.61 5.38 6.90
C THR A 116 -14.10 5.71 6.87
N ILE A 117 -14.95 4.85 6.30
CA ILE A 117 -16.42 5.02 6.27
C ILE A 117 -17.02 4.83 7.68
N SER A 118 -16.52 3.88 8.47
CA SER A 118 -17.02 3.61 9.83
C SER A 118 -16.73 4.76 10.82
N HIS A 119 -15.64 5.49 10.66
CA HIS A 119 -15.34 6.69 11.45
C HIS A 119 -16.11 7.94 10.99
N ASN A 120 -16.72 7.91 9.80
CA ASN A 120 -17.37 9.07 9.16
C ASN A 120 -18.91 9.07 9.19
N SER A 121 -19.57 8.14 9.91
CA SER A 121 -21.03 8.14 10.01
C SER A 121 -21.63 9.40 10.67
N GLY A 122 -20.80 10.30 11.20
CA GLY A 122 -21.21 11.65 11.70
C GLY A 122 -20.86 12.82 10.77
N LYS A 123 -20.15 12.60 9.64
CA LYS A 123 -19.61 13.67 8.77
C LYS A 123 -19.87 13.49 7.27
N ALA A 124 -20.95 12.83 6.90
CA ALA A 124 -21.26 12.53 5.49
C ALA A 124 -21.31 13.79 4.59
N ALA A 125 -21.74 14.94 5.11
CA ALA A 125 -21.77 16.20 4.37
C ALA A 125 -20.38 16.83 4.17
N GLN A 126 -19.48 16.73 5.15
CA GLN A 126 -18.09 17.22 5.03
C GLN A 126 -17.20 16.32 4.16
N SER A 127 -17.51 15.02 4.12
CA SER A 127 -16.77 14.05 3.30
C SER A 127 -17.02 14.24 1.80
N ALA A 128 -18.24 14.62 1.40
CA ALA A 128 -18.58 14.91 0.00
C ALA A 128 -17.83 16.15 -0.52
N ILE A 129 -17.70 17.19 0.30
CA ILE A 129 -16.95 18.41 -0.04
C ILE A 129 -15.45 18.13 -0.13
N GLY A 130 -14.88 17.39 0.82
CA GLY A 130 -13.46 17.02 0.80
C GLY A 130 -13.08 16.11 -0.36
N MET A 131 -13.95 15.16 -0.75
CA MET A 131 -13.76 14.34 -1.95
C MET A 131 -13.85 15.18 -3.23
N ALA A 132 -14.79 16.11 -3.31
CA ALA A 132 -14.92 17.00 -4.46
C ALA A 132 -13.70 17.90 -4.62
N GLU A 133 -13.14 18.44 -3.52
CA GLU A 133 -11.91 19.22 -3.53
C GLU A 133 -10.68 18.40 -3.94
N MET A 134 -10.56 17.17 -3.43
CA MET A 134 -9.45 16.29 -3.79
C MET A 134 -9.52 15.86 -5.26
N LEU A 135 -10.70 15.48 -5.76
CA LEU A 135 -10.91 15.18 -7.18
C LEU A 135 -10.65 16.40 -8.07
N ALA A 136 -11.07 17.59 -7.63
CA ALA A 136 -10.80 18.83 -8.36
C ALA A 136 -9.29 19.10 -8.47
N HIS A 137 -8.52 18.87 -7.41
CA HIS A 137 -7.06 18.99 -7.44
C HIS A 137 -6.40 17.92 -8.32
N GLU A 138 -6.85 16.67 -8.24
CA GLU A 138 -6.33 15.59 -9.07
C GLU A 138 -6.65 15.73 -10.56
N ILE A 139 -7.76 16.38 -10.91
CA ILE A 139 -8.11 16.70 -12.29
C ILE A 139 -7.38 17.95 -12.77
N LYS A 140 -7.24 18.96 -11.92
CA LYS A 140 -6.57 20.22 -12.25
C LYS A 140 -5.09 20.04 -12.60
N ASN A 141 -4.40 19.12 -11.91
CA ASN A 141 -2.97 18.88 -12.14
C ASN A 141 -2.66 18.36 -13.55
N PRO A 142 -3.29 17.30 -14.09
CA PRO A 142 -3.05 16.87 -15.45
C PRO A 142 -3.54 17.89 -16.49
N LEU A 143 -4.65 18.60 -16.22
CA LEU A 143 -5.11 19.67 -17.11
C LEU A 143 -4.11 20.82 -17.19
N ALA A 144 -3.53 21.24 -16.07
CA ALA A 144 -2.47 22.27 -16.06
C ALA A 144 -1.25 21.82 -16.88
N GLY A 145 -0.90 20.53 -16.82
CA GLY A 145 0.17 19.95 -17.63
C GLY A 145 -0.16 19.98 -19.14
N ILE A 146 -1.38 19.64 -19.52
CA ILE A 146 -1.83 19.67 -20.92
C ILE A 146 -1.87 21.10 -21.44
N THR A 147 -2.43 22.04 -20.67
CA THR A 147 -2.48 23.45 -21.00
C THR A 147 -1.07 24.05 -21.16
N GLY A 148 -0.15 23.73 -20.24
CA GLY A 148 1.25 24.16 -20.34
C GLY A 148 1.97 23.61 -21.58
N ALA A 149 1.75 22.34 -21.90
CA ALA A 149 2.30 21.72 -23.10
C ALA A 149 1.72 22.35 -24.39
N ALA A 150 0.41 22.63 -24.42
CA ALA A 150 -0.23 23.30 -25.54
C ALA A 150 0.31 24.73 -25.75
N GLN A 151 0.53 25.47 -24.65
CA GLN A 151 1.14 26.81 -24.70
C GLN A 151 2.58 26.77 -25.22
N LEU A 152 3.39 25.84 -24.80
CA LEU A 152 4.77 25.67 -25.27
C LEU A 152 4.79 25.31 -26.77
N LEU A 153 3.90 24.44 -27.21
CA LEU A 153 3.78 24.07 -28.63
C LEU A 153 3.35 25.29 -29.48
N SER A 154 2.41 26.10 -28.97
CA SER A 154 1.92 27.27 -29.71
C SER A 154 3.01 28.31 -30.01
N MET A 155 4.03 28.43 -29.15
CA MET A 155 5.15 29.35 -29.35
C MET A 155 6.00 29.03 -30.59
N GLY A 156 5.99 27.76 -31.07
CA GLY A 156 6.75 27.31 -32.21
C GLY A 156 5.91 27.13 -33.50
N LEU A 157 4.60 27.32 -33.45
CA LEU A 157 3.70 27.07 -34.57
C LEU A 157 3.38 28.32 -35.39
N PRO A 158 3.10 28.17 -36.69
CA PRO A 158 2.58 29.24 -37.52
C PRO A 158 1.22 29.73 -37.01
N PRO A 159 0.82 31.01 -37.23
CA PRO A 159 -0.41 31.59 -36.70
C PRO A 159 -1.69 30.79 -37.01
N LYS A 160 -1.75 30.13 -38.15
CA LYS A 160 -2.89 29.30 -38.56
C LYS A 160 -3.06 28.04 -37.72
N ASP A 161 -1.97 27.49 -37.18
CA ASP A 161 -1.98 26.27 -36.38
C ASP A 161 -2.08 26.56 -34.87
N GLN A 162 -1.86 27.83 -34.48
CA GLN A 162 -2.04 28.28 -33.10
C GLN A 162 -3.51 28.26 -32.65
N GLU A 163 -4.48 28.37 -33.58
CA GLU A 163 -5.91 28.24 -33.26
C GLU A 163 -6.24 26.86 -32.66
N LEU A 164 -5.55 25.79 -33.12
CA LEU A 164 -5.78 24.43 -32.58
C LEU A 164 -5.26 24.27 -31.15
N THR A 165 -4.15 24.90 -30.82
CA THR A 165 -3.62 24.89 -29.45
C THR A 165 -4.44 25.78 -28.53
N GLY A 166 -5.06 26.83 -29.05
CA GLY A 166 -5.98 27.71 -28.34
C GLY A 166 -7.20 26.95 -27.79
N LEU A 167 -7.75 26.00 -28.53
CA LEU A 167 -8.88 25.16 -28.11
C LEU A 167 -8.58 24.28 -26.89
N ILE A 168 -7.31 24.08 -26.56
CA ILE A 168 -6.89 23.29 -25.39
C ILE A 168 -6.67 24.18 -24.16
N VAL A 169 -6.41 25.47 -24.39
CA VAL A 169 -6.03 26.46 -23.35
C VAL A 169 -7.27 27.18 -22.79
N ASP A 170 -8.31 27.37 -23.59
CA ASP A 170 -9.61 27.95 -23.22
C ASP A 170 -10.51 26.94 -22.52
#